data_fb366d6db6fd7e0f8b58aec2d1156817
#
_entry.id   fb366d6db6fd7e0f8b58aec2d1156817
#
_cell.length_a   1.000
_cell.length_b   1.000
_cell.length_c   1.000
_cell.angle_alpha   90.00
_cell.angle_beta   90.00
_cell.angle_gamma   90.00
#
_symmetry.space_group_name_H-M   'P 1'
#
loop_
_entity.id
_entity.type
_entity.pdbx_description
1 polymer ?
#
loop_
_entity_poly.entity_id
_entity_poly.type
_entity_poly.pdbx_seq_one_letter_code
_entity_poly.pdbx_strand_id
1 'polypeptide(L)'
;MAAGAAGLFLPNLNSYGFSKNLKNTSANDQINIGSIGINGMGWANTLKALKVPGVNLVAVCDVDQNAIARRLNDKAVADIKDKIKIYSDYRKMLEQDDIDVVYIGTPDHWHALMMIDAAAAGKHIYVEKPIGNSIGECEAMVTAQKKYGSIIQVGQWQRSSTHFQEAMSFVHSGKLGPIRTVKV
;
A
#
# COMPACT_ATOMS: atom_id res chain seq x y z
N MET A 1 -26.96 4.89 -44.90
CA MET A 1 -26.71 4.10 -43.70
C MET A 1 -25.51 4.71 -43.00
N ALA A 2 -25.76 5.44 -41.92
CA ALA A 2 -24.69 6.14 -41.14
C ALA A 2 -24.25 5.21 -40.03
N ALA A 3 -22.96 4.83 -40.05
CA ALA A 3 -22.35 4.07 -38.97
C ALA A 3 -21.95 5.03 -37.82
N GLY A 4 -22.63 4.91 -36.68
CA GLY A 4 -22.34 5.67 -35.49
C GLY A 4 -21.05 5.16 -34.82
N ALA A 5 -20.07 6.07 -34.67
CA ALA A 5 -18.88 5.81 -33.86
C ALA A 5 -19.26 5.91 -32.39
N ALA A 6 -19.24 4.78 -31.67
CA ALA A 6 -19.35 4.75 -30.22
C ALA A 6 -18.03 5.24 -29.63
N GLY A 7 -18.00 6.50 -29.21
CA GLY A 7 -16.89 7.07 -28.44
C GLY A 7 -16.84 6.44 -27.07
N LEU A 8 -15.80 5.68 -26.77
CA LEU A 8 -15.46 5.24 -25.42
C LEU A 8 -15.06 6.46 -24.59
N PHE A 9 -15.96 6.90 -23.71
CA PHE A 9 -15.65 7.85 -22.66
C PHE A 9 -14.68 7.16 -21.67
N LEU A 10 -13.39 7.41 -21.83
CA LEU A 10 -12.43 7.15 -20.76
C LEU A 10 -12.58 8.29 -19.73
N PRO A 11 -12.88 8.00 -18.47
CA PRO A 11 -12.86 9.05 -17.47
C PRO A 11 -11.44 9.63 -17.38
N ASN A 12 -11.37 10.96 -17.46
CA ASN A 12 -10.16 11.72 -17.30
C ASN A 12 -9.59 11.41 -15.92
N LEU A 13 -8.56 10.55 -15.85
CA LEU A 13 -7.77 10.36 -14.65
C LEU A 13 -6.95 11.64 -14.46
N ASN A 14 -7.58 12.65 -13.90
CA ASN A 14 -6.86 13.77 -13.34
C ASN A 14 -5.88 13.18 -12.31
N SER A 15 -4.60 13.19 -12.67
CA SER A 15 -3.53 12.98 -11.72
C SER A 15 -3.82 13.87 -10.52
N TYR A 16 -4.06 13.26 -9.36
CA TYR A 16 -4.05 13.99 -8.10
C TYR A 16 -2.64 14.54 -7.96
N GLY A 17 -2.47 15.78 -8.43
CA GLY A 17 -1.25 16.53 -8.26
C GLY A 17 -1.07 16.78 -6.78
N PHE A 18 -0.18 16.05 -6.15
CA PHE A 18 0.32 16.40 -4.83
C PHE A 18 0.92 17.81 -4.92
N SER A 19 0.21 18.78 -4.37
CA SER A 19 0.69 20.16 -4.29
C SER A 19 2.01 20.19 -3.52
N LYS A 20 3.05 20.76 -4.12
CA LYS A 20 4.40 20.94 -3.56
C LYS A 20 4.47 21.87 -2.33
N ASN A 21 3.34 22.27 -1.73
CA ASN A 21 3.28 23.30 -0.68
C ASN A 21 2.82 22.79 0.70
N LEU A 22 3.19 21.55 1.09
CA LEU A 22 2.93 21.06 2.44
C LEU A 22 4.08 21.40 3.39
N LYS A 23 4.36 22.69 3.61
CA LYS A 23 5.31 23.12 4.65
C LYS A 23 4.70 23.31 6.04
N ASN A 24 3.37 23.28 6.19
CA ASN A 24 2.68 23.32 7.47
C ASN A 24 1.49 22.36 7.42
N THR A 25 1.74 21.07 7.67
CA THR A 25 0.67 20.13 7.98
C THR A 25 0.11 20.47 9.36
N SER A 26 -1.19 20.77 9.42
CA SER A 26 -1.93 20.85 10.68
C SER A 26 -1.81 19.51 11.43
N ALA A 27 -1.93 19.51 12.75
CA ALA A 27 -1.97 18.25 13.52
C ALA A 27 -3.07 17.31 13.05
N ASN A 28 -4.15 17.84 12.44
CA ASN A 28 -5.25 17.06 11.86
C ASN A 28 -4.97 16.51 10.46
N ASP A 29 -3.86 16.93 9.82
CA ASP A 29 -3.45 16.47 8.48
C ASP A 29 -2.36 15.38 8.57
N GLN A 30 -2.09 14.86 9.76
CA GLN A 30 -1.09 13.80 9.97
C GLN A 30 -1.72 12.42 9.82
N ILE A 31 -0.98 11.51 9.22
CA ILE A 31 -1.36 10.11 9.05
C ILE A 31 -0.34 9.25 9.80
N ASN A 32 -0.81 8.52 10.79
CA ASN A 32 0.01 7.61 11.56
C ASN A 32 -0.03 6.20 10.96
N ILE A 33 1.13 5.67 10.64
CA ILE A 33 1.24 4.33 10.07
C ILE A 33 1.81 3.33 11.06
N GLY A 34 1.26 2.12 11.03
CA GLY A 34 1.84 0.92 11.62
C GLY A 34 2.33 -0.03 10.54
N SER A 35 3.50 -0.65 10.71
CA SER A 35 4.07 -1.56 9.72
C SER A 35 4.19 -2.97 10.27
N ILE A 36 3.61 -3.95 9.58
CA ILE A 36 3.66 -5.39 9.90
C ILE A 36 4.52 -6.11 8.86
N GLY A 37 5.53 -6.87 9.33
CA GLY A 37 6.49 -7.51 8.44
C GLY A 37 7.48 -6.48 7.89
N ILE A 38 8.41 -6.07 8.71
CA ILE A 38 9.34 -4.96 8.42
C ILE A 38 10.66 -5.40 7.80
N ASN A 39 10.70 -6.58 7.23
CA ASN A 39 11.86 -7.02 6.46
C ASN A 39 11.65 -6.80 4.95
N GLY A 40 12.71 -6.79 4.14
CA GLY A 40 12.64 -6.69 2.68
C GLY A 40 11.72 -5.56 2.18
N MET A 41 10.71 -5.92 1.40
CA MET A 41 9.77 -4.97 0.79
C MET A 41 8.89 -4.23 1.80
N GLY A 42 8.49 -4.87 2.91
CA GLY A 42 7.72 -4.21 3.95
C GLY A 42 8.43 -2.98 4.49
N TRP A 43 9.74 -3.09 4.78
CA TRP A 43 10.53 -1.93 5.20
C TRP A 43 10.71 -0.90 4.08
N ALA A 44 10.98 -1.35 2.86
CA ALA A 44 11.14 -0.45 1.73
C ALA A 44 9.88 0.41 1.48
N ASN A 45 8.70 -0.17 1.65
CA ASN A 45 7.43 0.55 1.53
C ASN A 45 7.21 1.53 2.68
N THR A 46 7.53 1.11 3.91
CA THR A 46 7.51 2.00 5.09
C THR A 46 8.37 3.23 4.86
N LEU A 47 9.62 3.05 4.39
CA LEU A 47 10.53 4.16 4.09
C LEU A 47 10.02 5.06 2.95
N LYS A 48 9.31 4.51 1.97
CA LYS A 48 8.68 5.32 0.91
C LYS A 48 7.52 6.15 1.46
N ALA A 49 6.70 5.57 2.34
CA ALA A 49 5.61 6.28 2.99
C ALA A 49 6.10 7.46 3.83
N LEU A 50 7.21 7.29 4.56
CA LEU A 50 7.81 8.35 5.36
C LEU A 50 8.36 9.54 4.54
N LYS A 51 8.47 9.40 3.21
CA LYS A 51 8.81 10.54 2.33
C LYS A 51 7.62 11.44 2.03
N VAL A 52 6.42 10.99 2.36
CA VAL A 52 5.19 11.78 2.18
C VAL A 52 5.04 12.71 3.39
N PRO A 53 4.95 14.03 3.18
CA PRO A 53 4.76 14.98 4.27
C PRO A 53 3.51 14.64 5.09
N GLY A 54 3.62 14.70 6.41
CA GLY A 54 2.51 14.39 7.33
C GLY A 54 2.35 12.90 7.67
N VAL A 55 3.17 12.01 7.11
CA VAL A 55 3.16 10.58 7.48
C VAL A 55 4.15 10.31 8.60
N ASN A 56 3.68 9.67 9.67
CA ASN A 56 4.46 9.29 10.84
C ASN A 56 4.45 7.77 11.05
N LEU A 57 5.61 7.17 11.29
CA LEU A 57 5.69 5.79 11.74
C LEU A 57 5.56 5.74 13.27
N VAL A 58 4.44 5.19 13.76
CA VAL A 58 4.15 5.12 15.19
C VAL A 58 4.31 3.71 15.78
N ALA A 59 4.23 2.68 14.93
CA ALA A 59 4.35 1.30 15.37
C ALA A 59 4.99 0.39 14.32
N VAL A 60 5.71 -0.63 14.78
CA VAL A 60 6.23 -1.71 13.97
C VAL A 60 5.90 -3.06 14.60
N CYS A 61 5.64 -4.06 13.76
CA CYS A 61 5.39 -5.43 14.19
C CYS A 61 6.16 -6.41 13.32
N ASP A 62 6.93 -7.27 13.95
CA ASP A 62 7.57 -8.43 13.31
C ASP A 62 7.79 -9.53 14.36
N VAL A 63 7.77 -10.79 13.93
CA VAL A 63 8.08 -11.92 14.80
C VAL A 63 9.58 -12.10 15.01
N ASP A 64 10.39 -11.56 14.07
CA ASP A 64 11.86 -11.58 14.15
C ASP A 64 12.38 -10.32 14.87
N GLN A 65 12.78 -10.48 16.12
CA GLN A 65 13.35 -9.40 16.94
C GLN A 65 14.65 -8.85 16.33
N ASN A 66 15.40 -9.65 15.59
CA ASN A 66 16.61 -9.18 14.90
C ASN A 66 16.25 -8.28 13.71
N ALA A 67 15.15 -8.55 13.03
CA ALA A 67 14.62 -7.66 12.00
C ALA A 67 14.23 -6.31 12.62
N ILE A 68 13.51 -6.30 13.73
CA ILE A 68 13.11 -5.09 14.44
C ILE A 68 14.36 -4.29 14.84
N ALA A 69 15.29 -4.89 15.54
CA ALA A 69 16.52 -4.21 15.99
C ALA A 69 17.31 -3.61 14.82
N ARG A 70 17.44 -4.35 13.74
CA ARG A 70 18.11 -3.91 12.51
C ARG A 70 17.43 -2.69 11.87
N ARG A 71 16.08 -2.69 11.81
CA ARG A 71 15.30 -1.64 11.15
C ARG A 71 15.20 -0.37 12.00
N LEU A 72 15.12 -0.49 13.31
CA LEU A 72 15.14 0.68 14.20
C LEU A 72 16.52 1.36 14.28
N ASN A 73 17.58 0.68 13.84
CA ASN A 73 18.90 1.28 13.65
C ASN A 73 19.10 1.92 12.26
N ASP A 74 18.08 1.91 11.39
CA ASP A 74 18.13 2.61 10.11
C ASP A 74 18.17 4.13 10.33
N LYS A 75 19.07 4.82 9.60
CA LYS A 75 19.23 6.28 9.68
C LYS A 75 17.94 7.04 9.40
N ALA A 76 17.07 6.47 8.59
CA ALA A 76 15.80 7.10 8.21
C ALA A 76 14.80 7.23 9.37
N VAL A 77 14.98 6.47 10.46
CA VAL A 77 14.11 6.50 11.64
C VAL A 77 14.88 6.81 12.93
N ALA A 78 16.16 7.15 12.83
CA ALA A 78 17.04 7.37 13.99
C ALA A 78 16.47 8.41 14.97
N ASP A 79 15.89 9.50 14.46
CA ASP A 79 15.36 10.61 15.27
C ASP A 79 14.01 10.29 15.94
N ILE A 80 13.33 9.23 15.48
CA ILE A 80 11.98 8.86 15.95
C ILE A 80 11.92 7.49 16.61
N LYS A 81 13.00 6.70 16.57
CA LYS A 81 13.03 5.29 17.00
C LYS A 81 12.47 5.06 18.40
N ASP A 82 12.77 5.96 19.34
CA ASP A 82 12.35 5.84 20.75
C ASP A 82 10.84 6.12 20.94
N LYS A 83 10.17 6.66 19.92
CA LYS A 83 8.72 6.90 19.89
C LYS A 83 7.95 5.80 19.19
N ILE A 84 8.64 4.89 18.49
CA ILE A 84 8.01 3.80 17.75
C ILE A 84 7.67 2.67 18.71
N LYS A 85 6.38 2.33 18.80
CA LYS A 85 5.90 1.17 19.57
C LYS A 85 6.26 -0.13 18.85
N ILE A 86 6.71 -1.12 19.60
CA ILE A 86 7.20 -2.41 19.07
C ILE A 86 6.23 -3.53 19.46
N TYR A 87 5.85 -4.34 18.49
CA TYR A 87 4.95 -5.47 18.68
C TYR A 87 5.53 -6.75 18.06
N SER A 88 5.29 -7.89 18.70
CA SER A 88 5.52 -9.23 18.14
C SER A 88 4.24 -9.89 17.65
N ASP A 89 3.07 -9.39 18.10
CA ASP A 89 1.75 -9.83 17.66
C ASP A 89 1.02 -8.63 17.02
N TYR A 90 0.71 -8.75 15.73
CA TYR A 90 0.06 -7.69 14.96
C TYR A 90 -1.34 -7.34 15.50
N ARG A 91 -2.05 -8.29 16.10
CA ARG A 91 -3.38 -8.06 16.68
C ARG A 91 -3.32 -7.04 17.82
N LYS A 92 -2.26 -7.10 18.63
CA LYS A 92 -2.01 -6.11 19.68
C LYS A 92 -1.67 -4.72 19.11
N MET A 93 -1.00 -4.67 17.97
CA MET A 93 -0.79 -3.42 17.26
C MET A 93 -2.09 -2.85 16.70
N LEU A 94 -2.98 -3.68 16.17
CA LEU A 94 -4.28 -3.25 15.62
C LEU A 94 -5.23 -2.68 16.69
N GLU A 95 -5.07 -3.03 17.97
CA GLU A 95 -5.82 -2.47 19.10
C GLU A 95 -5.49 -0.98 19.36
N GLN A 96 -4.47 -0.42 18.70
CA GLN A 96 -4.04 0.97 18.94
C GLN A 96 -4.92 1.95 18.14
N ASP A 97 -5.55 2.89 18.85
CA ASP A 97 -6.44 3.89 18.23
C ASP A 97 -5.66 4.94 17.42
N ASP A 98 -4.39 5.17 17.76
CA ASP A 98 -3.53 6.16 17.13
C ASP A 98 -2.89 5.71 15.79
N ILE A 99 -3.27 4.56 15.26
CA ILE A 99 -2.85 4.07 13.93
C ILE A 99 -3.99 4.27 12.93
N ASP A 100 -3.74 5.01 11.87
CA ASP A 100 -4.70 5.26 10.79
C ASP A 100 -4.57 4.23 9.67
N VAL A 101 -3.32 3.90 9.29
CA VAL A 101 -3.02 3.03 8.15
C VAL A 101 -2.04 1.94 8.55
N VAL A 102 -2.30 0.73 8.10
CA VAL A 102 -1.43 -0.43 8.32
C VAL A 102 -0.76 -0.86 7.02
N TYR A 103 0.56 -0.95 7.04
CA TYR A 103 1.37 -1.52 5.96
C TYR A 103 1.64 -2.98 6.25
N ILE A 104 1.20 -3.89 5.36
CA ILE A 104 1.38 -5.33 5.48
C ILE A 104 2.39 -5.80 4.44
N GLY A 105 3.59 -6.14 4.90
CA GLY A 105 4.71 -6.62 4.08
C GLY A 105 5.27 -7.97 4.54
N THR A 106 4.41 -8.80 5.11
CA THR A 106 4.68 -10.17 5.55
C THR A 106 4.83 -11.12 4.36
N PRO A 107 5.18 -12.40 4.58
CA PRO A 107 4.98 -13.44 3.57
C PRO A 107 3.52 -13.52 3.13
N ASP A 108 3.31 -13.85 1.86
CA ASP A 108 2.04 -13.79 1.14
C ASP A 108 0.88 -14.55 1.80
N HIS A 109 1.17 -15.71 2.44
CA HIS A 109 0.15 -16.51 3.14
C HIS A 109 -0.44 -15.83 4.40
N TRP A 110 0.13 -14.70 4.83
CA TRP A 110 -0.41 -13.89 5.92
C TRP A 110 -1.24 -12.68 5.45
N HIS A 111 -1.13 -12.31 4.17
CA HIS A 111 -1.73 -11.07 3.66
C HIS A 111 -3.24 -11.00 3.87
N ALA A 112 -3.96 -12.07 3.49
CA ALA A 112 -5.42 -12.08 3.56
C ALA A 112 -5.92 -11.96 5.00
N LEU A 113 -5.39 -12.77 5.91
CA LEU A 113 -5.80 -12.75 7.32
C LEU A 113 -5.53 -11.38 7.95
N MET A 114 -4.29 -10.88 7.83
CA MET A 114 -3.91 -9.60 8.44
C MET A 114 -4.68 -8.42 7.85
N MET A 115 -4.96 -8.45 6.54
CA MET A 115 -5.76 -7.41 5.87
C MET A 115 -7.21 -7.41 6.39
N ILE A 116 -7.82 -8.57 6.54
CA ILE A 116 -9.20 -8.72 7.06
C ILE A 116 -9.27 -8.22 8.51
N ASP A 117 -8.31 -8.61 9.35
CA ASP A 117 -8.25 -8.19 10.74
C ASP A 117 -8.02 -6.67 10.87
N ALA A 118 -7.13 -6.11 10.03
CA ALA A 118 -6.90 -4.67 10.01
C ALA A 118 -8.14 -3.89 9.55
N ALA A 119 -8.88 -4.39 8.55
CA ALA A 119 -10.14 -3.79 8.12
C ALA A 119 -11.19 -3.85 9.23
N ALA A 120 -11.30 -4.99 9.94
CA ALA A 120 -12.20 -5.15 11.07
C ALA A 120 -11.85 -4.22 12.25
N ALA A 121 -10.57 -3.90 12.43
CA ALA A 121 -10.09 -2.91 13.40
C ALA A 121 -10.25 -1.45 12.92
N GLY A 122 -10.92 -1.22 11.78
CA GLY A 122 -11.20 0.13 11.25
C GLY A 122 -9.99 0.82 10.62
N LYS A 123 -8.91 0.09 10.33
CA LYS A 123 -7.70 0.67 9.73
C LYS A 123 -7.80 0.73 8.20
N HIS A 124 -7.14 1.72 7.59
CA HIS A 124 -6.82 1.70 6.17
C HIS A 124 -5.58 0.84 5.93
N ILE A 125 -5.43 0.26 4.73
CA ILE A 125 -4.45 -0.79 4.52
C ILE A 125 -3.67 -0.58 3.21
N TYR A 126 -2.35 -0.75 3.32
CA TYR A 126 -1.50 -1.07 2.19
C TYR A 126 -1.01 -2.51 2.35
N VAL A 127 -1.33 -3.40 1.42
CA VAL A 127 -0.92 -4.81 1.46
C VAL A 127 -0.07 -5.15 0.25
N GLU A 128 1.06 -5.84 0.48
CA GLU A 128 1.94 -6.27 -0.60
C GLU A 128 1.29 -7.33 -1.50
N LYS A 129 1.83 -7.43 -2.70
CA LYS A 129 1.47 -8.46 -3.68
C LYS A 129 2.24 -9.78 -3.35
N PRO A 130 1.68 -10.95 -3.71
CA PRO A 130 0.29 -11.21 -4.11
C PRO A 130 -0.66 -11.01 -2.92
N ILE A 131 -1.90 -10.61 -3.20
CA ILE A 131 -2.83 -10.27 -2.11
C ILE A 131 -3.30 -11.47 -1.31
N GLY A 132 -3.32 -12.65 -1.90
CA GLY A 132 -3.72 -13.91 -1.26
C GLY A 132 -3.21 -15.10 -2.05
N ASN A 133 -3.21 -16.28 -1.41
CA ASN A 133 -2.75 -17.54 -1.99
C ASN A 133 -3.86 -18.33 -2.68
N SER A 134 -5.10 -17.92 -2.52
CA SER A 134 -6.26 -18.57 -3.13
C SER A 134 -7.33 -17.56 -3.55
N ILE A 135 -8.20 -17.97 -4.47
CA ILE A 135 -9.35 -17.14 -4.90
C ILE A 135 -10.26 -16.87 -3.70
N GLY A 136 -10.51 -17.87 -2.85
CA GLY A 136 -11.35 -17.72 -1.66
C GLY A 136 -10.81 -16.69 -0.67
N GLU A 137 -9.50 -16.61 -0.47
CA GLU A 137 -8.89 -15.53 0.32
C GLU A 137 -9.15 -14.16 -0.31
N CYS A 138 -8.97 -14.02 -1.61
CA CYS A 138 -9.21 -12.76 -2.31
C CYS A 138 -10.70 -12.34 -2.22
N GLU A 139 -11.65 -13.26 -2.32
CA GLU A 139 -13.08 -13.01 -2.14
C GLU A 139 -13.40 -12.56 -0.71
N ALA A 140 -12.79 -13.21 0.29
CA ALA A 140 -12.93 -12.82 1.69
C ALA A 140 -12.39 -11.40 1.94
N MET A 141 -11.25 -11.04 1.34
CA MET A 141 -10.67 -9.69 1.42
C MET A 141 -11.61 -8.63 0.81
N VAL A 142 -12.17 -8.90 -0.38
CA VAL A 142 -13.17 -8.00 -1.01
C VAL A 142 -14.41 -7.85 -0.14
N THR A 143 -14.87 -8.94 0.46
CA THR A 143 -16.02 -8.93 1.38
C THR A 143 -15.73 -8.10 2.63
N ALA A 144 -14.55 -8.25 3.22
CA ALA A 144 -14.11 -7.46 4.37
C ALA A 144 -14.02 -5.96 4.02
N GLN A 145 -13.43 -5.63 2.87
CA GLN A 145 -13.33 -4.25 2.40
C GLN A 145 -14.73 -3.60 2.29
N LYS A 146 -15.68 -4.29 1.67
CA LYS A 146 -17.05 -3.79 1.52
C LYS A 146 -17.78 -3.65 2.87
N LYS A 147 -17.56 -4.61 3.78
CA LYS A 147 -18.20 -4.64 5.10
C LYS A 147 -17.72 -3.51 6.01
N TYR A 148 -16.40 -3.27 6.03
CA TYR A 148 -15.78 -2.33 6.97
C TYR A 148 -15.49 -0.96 6.36
N GLY A 149 -15.59 -0.80 5.04
CA GLY A 149 -15.38 0.48 4.34
C GLY A 149 -13.94 0.96 4.33
N SER A 150 -12.96 0.11 4.60
CA SER A 150 -11.55 0.47 4.61
C SER A 150 -11.05 0.82 3.21
N ILE A 151 -10.17 1.82 3.12
CA ILE A 151 -9.42 2.11 1.90
C ILE A 151 -8.25 1.13 1.84
N ILE A 152 -8.16 0.37 0.75
CA ILE A 152 -7.14 -0.66 0.58
C ILE A 152 -6.38 -0.44 -0.71
N GLN A 153 -5.06 -0.37 -0.59
CA GLN A 153 -4.14 -0.30 -1.73
C GLN A 153 -3.29 -1.57 -1.78
N VAL A 154 -3.31 -2.22 -2.93
CA VAL A 154 -2.42 -3.36 -3.20
C VAL A 154 -1.07 -2.88 -3.74
N GLY A 155 0.01 -3.47 -3.27
CA GLY A 155 1.40 -3.10 -3.54
C GLY A 155 1.90 -3.40 -4.96
N GLN A 156 1.13 -3.09 -5.99
CA GLN A 156 1.51 -3.24 -7.40
C GLN A 156 2.27 -2.00 -7.91
N TRP A 157 3.33 -1.64 -7.22
CA TRP A 157 4.10 -0.41 -7.42
C TRP A 157 4.62 -0.22 -8.86
N GLN A 158 4.86 -1.30 -9.60
CA GLN A 158 5.31 -1.23 -10.99
C GLN A 158 4.29 -0.53 -11.90
N ARG A 159 2.99 -0.59 -11.59
CA ARG A 159 1.96 0.13 -12.34
C ARG A 159 2.13 1.66 -12.29
N SER A 160 2.81 2.15 -11.25
CA SER A 160 3.10 3.59 -11.08
C SER A 160 4.50 3.98 -11.58
N SER A 161 5.30 3.03 -12.05
CA SER A 161 6.67 3.29 -12.53
C SER A 161 6.65 3.87 -13.95
N THR A 162 7.40 4.94 -14.17
CA THR A 162 7.39 5.72 -15.41
C THR A 162 7.65 4.84 -16.64
N HIS A 163 8.66 3.97 -16.58
CA HIS A 163 8.99 3.08 -17.70
C HIS A 163 7.86 2.09 -18.07
N PHE A 164 7.08 1.61 -17.07
CA PHE A 164 5.90 0.79 -17.36
C PHE A 164 4.77 1.62 -17.96
N GLN A 165 4.56 2.84 -17.49
CA GLN A 165 3.57 3.76 -18.06
C GLN A 165 3.91 4.13 -19.49
N GLU A 166 5.18 4.38 -19.80
CA GLU A 166 5.68 4.64 -21.15
C GLU A 166 5.48 3.42 -22.07
N ALA A 167 5.83 2.21 -21.59
CA ALA A 167 5.60 0.98 -22.31
C ALA A 167 4.11 0.74 -22.62
N MET A 168 3.23 0.94 -21.62
CA MET A 168 1.78 0.84 -21.79
C MET A 168 1.26 1.87 -22.80
N SER A 169 1.74 3.10 -22.73
CA SER A 169 1.39 4.16 -23.68
C SER A 169 1.82 3.79 -25.11
N PHE A 170 3.01 3.22 -25.27
CA PHE A 170 3.47 2.73 -26.56
C PHE A 170 2.60 1.61 -27.12
N VAL A 171 2.25 0.62 -26.28
CA VAL A 171 1.34 -0.47 -26.65
C VAL A 171 -0.02 0.08 -27.11
N HIS A 172 -0.61 0.99 -26.32
CA HIS A 172 -1.92 1.58 -26.60
C HIS A 172 -1.90 2.54 -27.80
N SER A 173 -0.76 3.05 -28.20
CA SER A 173 -0.64 3.93 -29.39
C SER A 173 -0.91 3.22 -30.70
N GLY A 174 -1.01 1.90 -30.70
CA GLY A 174 -1.19 1.09 -31.91
C GLY A 174 0.08 0.93 -32.77
N LYS A 175 1.22 1.54 -32.38
CA LYS A 175 2.49 1.47 -33.13
C LYS A 175 3.04 0.05 -33.30
N LEU A 176 2.64 -0.88 -32.40
CA LEU A 176 2.98 -2.31 -32.52
C LEU A 176 2.11 -3.04 -33.57
N GLY A 177 1.08 -2.39 -34.11
CA GLY A 177 0.08 -3.07 -34.92
C GLY A 177 -0.82 -4.00 -34.07
N PRO A 178 -1.55 -4.93 -34.72
CA PRO A 178 -2.44 -5.85 -34.00
C PRO A 178 -1.63 -6.87 -33.18
N ILE A 179 -1.83 -6.84 -31.87
CA ILE A 179 -1.22 -7.80 -30.94
C ILE A 179 -1.93 -9.14 -31.07
N ARG A 180 -1.23 -10.17 -31.52
CA ARG A 180 -1.79 -11.52 -31.72
C ARG A 180 -1.43 -12.50 -30.63
N THR A 181 -0.30 -12.27 -29.95
CA THR A 181 0.20 -13.20 -28.94
C THR A 181 0.92 -12.42 -27.85
N VAL A 182 0.67 -12.79 -26.61
CA VAL A 182 1.41 -12.31 -25.42
C VAL A 182 2.01 -13.54 -24.75
N LYS A 183 3.33 -13.53 -24.51
CA LYS A 183 4.01 -14.58 -23.73
C LYS A 183 4.38 -13.97 -22.38
N VAL A 184 4.04 -14.68 -21.30
CA VAL A 184 4.33 -14.32 -19.89
C VAL A 184 5.25 -15.36 -19.31
#